data_cb693119d41c4b82d3381a840b0ce0c6
#
_entry.id   cb693119d41c4b82d3381a840b0ce0c6
#
_cell.length_a   1.000
_cell.length_b   1.000
_cell.length_c   1.000
_cell.angle_alpha   90.00
_cell.angle_beta   90.00
_cell.angle_gamma   90.00
#
_symmetry.space_group_name_H-M   'P 1'
#
loop_
_entity.id
_entity.type
_entity.pdbx_description
1 polymer ?
#
loop_
_entity_poly.entity_id
_entity_poly.type
_entity_poly.pdbx_seq_one_letter_code
_entity_poly.pdbx_strand_id
1 'polypeptide(L)' 'MEALLVSINEAAKALNLGRTSIYALINEGKLETRKMGRRRLVTTASIRRLAEGEG' A
#
# COMPACT_ATOMS: atom_id res chain seq x y z
N MET A 1 3.46 0.72 -18.48
CA MET A 1 4.34 0.49 -17.36
C MET A 1 3.59 0.70 -16.07
N GLU A 2 3.76 -0.18 -15.12
CA GLU A 2 3.05 -0.05 -13.86
C GLU A 2 3.70 0.99 -12.98
N ALA A 3 2.91 1.67 -12.19
CA ALA A 3 3.46 2.58 -11.21
C ALA A 3 4.20 1.79 -10.15
N LEU A 4 5.29 2.36 -9.65
CA LEU A 4 6.03 1.72 -8.58
C LEU A 4 5.48 2.11 -7.22
N LEU A 5 4.83 3.26 -7.15
CA LEU A 5 4.28 3.79 -5.92
C LEU A 5 2.89 4.33 -6.19
N VAL A 6 2.01 4.19 -5.22
CA VAL A 6 0.66 4.72 -5.33
C VAL A 6 0.30 5.42 -4.04
N SER A 7 -0.73 6.25 -4.09
CA SER A 7 -1.18 6.96 -2.91
C SER A 7 -1.88 6.00 -1.95
N ILE A 8 -2.09 6.47 -0.72
CA ILE A 8 -2.83 5.68 0.26
C ILE A 8 -4.24 5.37 -0.27
N ASN A 9 -4.88 6.37 -0.90
CA ASN A 9 -6.21 6.15 -1.44
C ASN A 9 -6.21 5.10 -2.53
N GLU A 10 -5.19 5.13 -3.38
CA GLU A 10 -5.12 4.15 -4.45
C GLU A 10 -4.81 2.76 -3.92
N ALA A 11 -4.00 2.66 -2.89
CA ALA A 11 -3.74 1.38 -2.27
C ALA A 11 -5.03 0.80 -1.69
N ALA A 12 -5.83 1.66 -1.06
CA ALA A 12 -7.10 1.24 -0.49
C ALA A 12 -8.03 0.71 -1.58
N LYS A 13 -8.07 1.40 -2.72
CA LYS A 13 -8.89 0.94 -3.83
C LYS A 13 -8.38 -0.38 -4.37
N ALA A 14 -7.08 -0.50 -4.52
CA ALA A 14 -6.50 -1.71 -5.10
C ALA A 14 -6.79 -2.92 -4.24
N LEU A 15 -6.81 -2.74 -2.92
CA LEU A 15 -7.08 -3.84 -2.01
C LEU A 15 -8.55 -3.92 -1.59
N ASN A 16 -9.33 -2.94 -2.05
CA ASN A 16 -10.75 -2.88 -1.72
C ASN A 16 -10.96 -2.80 -0.20
N LEU A 17 -10.16 -1.98 0.44
CA LEU A 17 -10.22 -1.81 1.88
C LEU A 17 -10.38 -0.34 2.21
N GLY A 18 -10.75 -0.05 3.45
CA GLY A 18 -10.82 1.32 3.91
C GLY A 18 -9.43 1.85 4.25
N ARG A 19 -9.32 3.17 4.39
CA ARG A 19 -8.04 3.79 4.70
C ARG A 19 -7.53 3.35 6.07
N THR A 20 -8.43 3.17 7.02
CA THR A 20 -8.03 2.71 8.33
C THR A 20 -7.32 1.37 8.25
N SER A 21 -7.85 0.48 7.42
CA SER A 21 -7.21 -0.83 7.23
C SER A 21 -5.83 -0.69 6.61
N ILE A 22 -5.69 0.25 5.68
CA ILE A 22 -4.40 0.47 5.05
C ILE A 22 -3.36 0.93 6.08
N TYR A 23 -3.74 1.86 6.95
CA TYR A 23 -2.81 2.31 7.98
C TYR A 23 -2.46 1.20 8.94
N ALA A 24 -3.42 0.34 9.26
CA ALA A 24 -3.14 -0.80 10.13
C ALA A 24 -2.14 -1.75 9.48
N LEU A 25 -2.28 -1.99 8.19
CA LEU A 25 -1.36 -2.86 7.48
C LEU A 25 0.05 -2.26 7.42
N ILE A 26 0.13 -0.95 7.29
CA ILE A 26 1.41 -0.27 7.30
C ILE A 26 2.06 -0.44 8.66
N ASN A 27 1.29 -0.26 9.73
CA ASN A 27 1.83 -0.39 11.09
C ASN A 27 2.26 -1.81 11.38
N GLU A 28 1.61 -2.79 10.77
CA GLU A 28 1.97 -4.18 10.98
C GLU A 28 3.14 -4.62 10.12
N GLY A 29 3.62 -3.74 9.25
CA GLY A 29 4.74 -4.07 8.39
C GLY A 29 4.35 -4.87 7.17
N LYS A 30 3.06 -4.98 6.89
CA LYS A 30 2.61 -5.73 5.74
C LYS A 30 2.58 -4.92 4.46
N LEU A 31 2.55 -3.61 4.59
CA LEU A 31 2.65 -2.71 3.45
C LEU A 31 3.85 -1.81 3.66
N GLU A 32 4.62 -1.60 2.60
CA GLU A 32 5.77 -0.73 2.66
C GLU A 32 5.41 0.63 2.13
N THR A 33 5.90 1.67 2.77
CA THR A 33 5.65 3.02 2.32
C THR A 33 6.97 3.72 2.08
N ARG A 34 6.90 4.75 1.24
CA ARG A 34 8.04 5.63 0.98
C ARG A 34 7.53 7.06 1.14
N LYS A 35 8.33 7.86 1.82
CA LYS A 35 7.98 9.25 1.98
C LYS A 35 8.66 10.04 0.88
N MET A 36 7.85 10.70 0.06
CA MET A 36 8.37 11.49 -1.04
C MET A 36 7.92 12.91 -0.81
N GLY A 37 8.83 13.73 -0.33
CA GLY A 37 8.47 15.09 0.03
C GLY A 37 7.48 15.07 1.17
N ARG A 38 6.30 15.59 0.90
CA ARG A 38 5.25 15.62 1.92
C ARG A 38 4.29 14.46 1.81
N ARG A 39 4.48 13.60 0.82
CA ARG A 39 3.53 12.55 0.57
C ARG A 39 4.07 11.21 1.04
N ARG A 40 3.17 10.41 1.56
CA ARG A 40 3.50 9.04 1.88
C ARG A 40 2.85 8.16 0.83
N LEU A 41 3.65 7.37 0.17
CA LEU A 41 3.17 6.51 -0.91
C LEU A 41 3.43 5.07 -0.55
N VAL A 42 2.63 4.17 -1.11
CA VAL A 42 2.74 2.74 -0.83
C VAL A 42 3.36 2.07 -2.04
N THR A 43 4.28 1.14 -1.82
CA THR A 43 4.91 0.45 -2.94
C THR A 43 3.93 -0.57 -3.51
N THR A 44 3.87 -0.62 -4.84
CA THR A 44 2.98 -1.58 -5.48
C THR A 44 3.45 -3.01 -5.25
N ALA A 45 4.74 -3.20 -5.05
CA ALA A 45 5.26 -4.53 -4.76
C ALA A 45 4.67 -5.09 -3.47
N SER A 46 4.55 -4.24 -2.43
CA SER A 46 3.98 -4.71 -1.17
C SER A 46 2.49 -4.97 -1.31
N ILE A 47 1.80 -4.15 -2.10
CA ILE A 47 0.38 -4.38 -2.35
C ILE A 47 0.18 -5.71 -3.07
N ARG A 48 1.00 -5.96 -4.07
CA ARG A 48 0.88 -7.19 -4.83
C ARG A 48 1.17 -8.40 -3.95
N ARG A 49 2.21 -8.31 -3.14
CA ARG A 49 2.54 -9.43 -2.26
C ARG A 49 1.39 -9.75 -1.31
N LEU A 50 0.79 -8.70 -0.75
CA LEU A 50 -0.32 -8.88 0.17
C LEU A 50 -1.54 -9.45 -0.54
N ALA A 51 -1.82 -8.96 -1.72
CA ALA A 51 -2.98 -9.40 -2.48
C ALA A 51 -2.85 -10.85 -2.93
N GLU A 52 -1.63 -11.25 -3.26
CA GLU A 52 -1.42 -12.62 -3.70
C GLU A 52 -1.31 -13.58 -2.52
N GLY A 53 -1.36 -13.08 -1.37
CA GLY A 53 -1.54 -13.88 -0.22
C GLY A 53 -0.46 -14.57 0.21
N GLU A 54 0.21 -14.28 0.35
CA GLU A 54 0.91 -14.90 0.87
C GLU A 54 0.60 -15.72 1.61
N GLY A 55 0.69 -16.37 1.48
CA GLY A 55 0.35 -17.45 2.17
C GLY A 55 0.48 -17.60 3.51
#